data_fa1bad8ea951c9c6fd623faadd0c8e8d
#
_entry.id   fa1bad8ea951c9c6fd623faadd0c8e8d
#
_cell.length_a   1.000
_cell.length_b   1.000
_cell.length_c   1.000
_cell.angle_alpha   90.00
_cell.angle_beta   90.00
_cell.angle_gamma   90.00
#
_symmetry.space_group_name_H-M   'P 1'
#
loop_
_entity.id
_entity.type
_entity.pdbx_description
1 polymer ?
#
loop_
_entity_poly.entity_id
_entity_poly.type
_entity_poly.pdbx_seq_one_letter_code
_entity_poly.pdbx_strand_id
1 'polypeptide(L)'
;LQPKITIVYYMSVTVKIQDNSTLTKEQLMHAIENFDQQGEMIGNGYRNVIKILTIGGERYNIKEFKVPNLVNKIVYRFFRKSKAERSFLYAKRLLKAGILTPTPEAFVEYKSAFTFGSSYYISKQLEYDFTIRKLVDDPTCDDYDNILRKFTQFTYRLHENGIHFLDHSPGNTLIKKEGDDYKFYLVDLNRMDFKTLSYDERLANFARLSPKDYMLEVLSDEYAKLIGKPHDEVKERMLFFSQKFSLSFKKKEAFKRKYFFWRKKKH
;
A
#
# COMPACT_ATOMS: atom_id res chain seq x y z
N LEU A 1 -27.60 -25.31 3.82
CA LEU A 1 -26.53 -25.42 2.81
C LEU A 1 -25.21 -25.56 3.55
N GLN A 2 -24.67 -26.79 3.61
CA GLN A 2 -23.35 -27.05 4.20
C GLN A 2 -22.28 -26.42 3.32
N PRO A 3 -21.23 -25.77 3.90
CA PRO A 3 -20.14 -25.24 3.13
C PRO A 3 -19.38 -26.42 2.48
N LYS A 4 -19.26 -26.38 1.15
CA LYS A 4 -18.37 -27.30 0.43
C LYS A 4 -16.94 -27.03 0.86
N ILE A 5 -16.39 -27.86 1.72
CA ILE A 5 -14.96 -27.88 2.07
C ILE A 5 -14.21 -28.37 0.83
N THR A 6 -13.68 -27.45 0.04
CA THR A 6 -12.73 -27.80 -1.02
C THR A 6 -11.36 -27.98 -0.37
N ILE A 7 -10.97 -29.22 -0.10
CA ILE A 7 -9.61 -29.56 0.36
C ILE A 7 -8.66 -29.31 -0.81
N VAL A 8 -7.93 -28.19 -0.76
CA VAL A 8 -6.86 -27.92 -1.72
C VAL A 8 -5.56 -28.42 -1.11
N TYR A 9 -5.03 -29.50 -1.66
CA TYR A 9 -3.71 -30.00 -1.26
C TYR A 9 -2.62 -29.04 -1.76
N TYR A 10 -2.01 -28.29 -0.85
CA TYR A 10 -0.81 -27.54 -1.15
C TYR A 10 0.41 -28.45 -1.05
N MET A 11 1.20 -28.54 -2.13
CA MET A 11 2.42 -29.35 -2.14
C MET A 11 3.60 -28.65 -1.48
N SER A 12 3.56 -27.33 -1.32
CA SER A 12 4.62 -26.58 -0.66
C SER A 12 4.11 -25.31 0.02
N VAL A 13 4.70 -25.02 1.17
CA VAL A 13 4.52 -23.75 1.89
C VAL A 13 5.88 -23.08 1.97
N THR A 14 5.97 -21.84 1.48
CA THR A 14 7.16 -21.01 1.62
C THR A 14 6.93 -20.06 2.79
N VAL A 15 7.80 -20.12 3.79
CA VAL A 15 7.81 -19.21 4.93
C VAL A 15 9.15 -18.49 4.94
N LYS A 16 9.14 -17.15 4.96
CA LYS A 16 10.33 -16.35 5.17
C LYS A 16 10.05 -15.42 6.32
N ILE A 17 10.87 -15.51 7.36
CA ILE A 17 10.84 -14.65 8.54
C ILE A 17 12.08 -13.75 8.50
N GLN A 18 11.97 -12.52 9.00
CA GLN A 18 13.09 -11.59 9.14
C GLN A 18 14.09 -12.13 10.17
N ASP A 19 15.38 -11.97 9.88
CA ASP A 19 16.45 -12.57 10.70
C ASP A 19 16.42 -12.12 12.18
N ASN A 20 16.00 -10.86 12.43
CA ASN A 20 15.90 -10.28 13.77
C ASN A 20 14.47 -10.33 14.36
N SER A 21 13.58 -11.12 13.78
CA SER A 21 12.21 -11.26 14.27
C SER A 21 12.16 -12.11 15.53
N THR A 22 11.32 -11.70 16.48
CA THR A 22 10.98 -12.53 17.65
C THR A 22 9.91 -13.59 17.33
N LEU A 23 9.32 -13.50 16.13
CA LEU A 23 8.26 -14.40 15.68
C LEU A 23 8.86 -15.73 15.21
N THR A 24 8.49 -16.85 15.87
CA THR A 24 8.92 -18.16 15.43
C THR A 24 8.05 -18.67 14.27
N LYS A 25 8.57 -19.66 13.53
CA LYS A 25 7.83 -20.29 12.43
C LYS A 25 6.56 -21.00 12.94
N GLU A 26 6.63 -21.65 14.07
CA GLU A 26 5.51 -22.35 14.71
C GLU A 26 4.40 -21.38 15.10
N GLN A 27 4.76 -20.28 15.78
CA GLN A 27 3.82 -19.23 16.15
C GLN A 27 3.14 -18.62 14.92
N LEU A 28 3.92 -18.32 13.87
CA LEU A 28 3.41 -17.75 12.64
C LEU A 28 2.44 -18.72 11.93
N MET A 29 2.81 -19.98 11.80
CA MET A 29 1.96 -20.99 11.13
C MET A 29 0.67 -21.21 11.90
N HIS A 30 0.72 -21.32 13.22
CA HIS A 30 -0.46 -21.40 14.07
C HIS A 30 -1.41 -20.18 13.89
N ALA A 31 -0.85 -18.98 13.82
CA ALA A 31 -1.64 -17.76 13.58
C ALA A 31 -2.30 -17.74 12.20
N ILE A 32 -1.61 -18.24 11.16
CA ILE A 32 -2.15 -18.31 9.78
C ILE A 32 -3.24 -19.38 9.68
N GLU A 33 -3.06 -20.55 10.29
CA GLU A 33 -4.04 -21.63 10.29
C GLU A 33 -5.35 -21.24 10.95
N ASN A 34 -5.28 -20.41 11.98
CA ASN A 34 -6.43 -19.89 12.71
C ASN A 34 -6.84 -18.46 12.29
N PHE A 35 -6.33 -17.95 11.15
CA PHE A 35 -6.49 -16.56 10.74
C PHE A 35 -7.95 -16.11 10.62
N ASP A 36 -8.85 -16.97 10.14
CA ASP A 36 -10.26 -16.63 9.98
C ASP A 36 -10.99 -16.47 11.31
N GLN A 37 -10.53 -17.15 12.36
CA GLN A 37 -11.20 -17.27 13.67
C GLN A 37 -10.71 -16.25 14.70
N GLN A 38 -9.59 -15.57 14.45
CA GLN A 38 -8.96 -14.70 15.43
C GLN A 38 -8.52 -13.36 14.84
N GLY A 39 -8.21 -12.42 15.75
CA GLY A 39 -7.70 -11.10 15.41
C GLY A 39 -8.78 -10.06 15.12
N GLU A 40 -8.38 -8.81 15.24
CA GLU A 40 -9.19 -7.63 14.96
C GLU A 40 -9.10 -7.28 13.47
N MET A 41 -10.25 -7.22 12.78
CA MET A 41 -10.28 -6.92 11.35
C MET A 41 -10.15 -5.42 11.08
N ILE A 42 -9.26 -5.05 10.17
CA ILE A 42 -9.10 -3.68 9.66
C ILE A 42 -9.77 -3.56 8.29
N GLY A 43 -10.69 -2.59 8.16
CA GLY A 43 -11.38 -2.32 6.91
C GLY A 43 -12.48 -3.34 6.59
N ASN A 44 -12.91 -3.40 5.32
CA ASN A 44 -14.11 -4.14 4.92
C ASN A 44 -13.84 -5.52 4.26
N GLY A 45 -12.60 -5.96 4.16
CA GLY A 45 -12.24 -7.29 3.67
C GLY A 45 -12.54 -7.61 2.19
N TYR A 46 -13.01 -6.65 1.37
CA TYR A 46 -13.46 -6.95 -0.01
C TYR A 46 -12.36 -7.43 -0.96
N ARG A 47 -11.18 -6.84 -0.88
CA ARG A 47 -10.06 -7.15 -1.79
C ARG A 47 -8.97 -7.98 -1.13
N ASN A 48 -8.67 -7.67 0.09
CA ASN A 48 -7.71 -8.35 0.95
C ASN A 48 -8.28 -8.33 2.36
N VAL A 49 -7.96 -9.31 3.16
CA VAL A 49 -8.30 -9.31 4.59
C VAL A 49 -7.08 -8.82 5.35
N ILE A 50 -7.27 -7.85 6.22
CA ILE A 50 -6.22 -7.33 7.10
C ILE A 50 -6.70 -7.50 8.53
N LYS A 51 -5.89 -8.14 9.35
CA LYS A 51 -6.18 -8.32 10.78
C LYS A 51 -4.98 -7.99 11.64
N ILE A 52 -5.26 -7.49 12.85
CA ILE A 52 -4.27 -7.36 13.90
C ILE A 52 -4.37 -8.60 14.79
N LEU A 53 -3.26 -9.30 14.96
CA LEU A 53 -3.14 -10.44 15.87
C LEU A 53 -2.06 -10.18 16.91
N THR A 54 -2.30 -10.64 18.14
CA THR A 54 -1.26 -10.68 19.19
C THR A 54 -0.64 -12.06 19.19
N ILE A 55 0.67 -12.13 18.94
CA ILE A 55 1.45 -13.37 18.89
C ILE A 55 2.66 -13.20 19.80
N GLY A 56 2.81 -14.06 20.81
CA GLY A 56 3.92 -13.95 21.74
C GLY A 56 3.98 -12.63 22.53
N GLY A 57 2.85 -11.99 22.77
CA GLY A 57 2.74 -10.69 23.46
C GLY A 57 2.95 -9.47 22.53
N GLU A 58 3.29 -9.66 21.27
CA GLU A 58 3.52 -8.61 20.29
C GLU A 58 2.37 -8.49 19.29
N ARG A 59 2.04 -7.27 18.86
CA ARG A 59 0.95 -7.01 17.89
C ARG A 59 1.49 -7.00 16.46
N TYR A 60 0.88 -7.80 15.61
CA TYR A 60 1.23 -7.93 14.19
C TYR A 60 0.05 -7.57 13.30
N ASN A 61 0.35 -6.87 12.21
CA ASN A 61 -0.57 -6.63 11.10
C ASN A 61 -0.37 -7.73 10.06
N ILE A 62 -1.39 -8.56 9.84
CA ILE A 62 -1.35 -9.66 8.88
C ILE A 62 -2.30 -9.33 7.74
N LYS A 63 -1.75 -9.22 6.53
CA LYS A 63 -2.50 -8.98 5.30
C LYS A 63 -2.56 -10.23 4.45
N GLU A 64 -3.73 -10.83 4.40
CA GLU A 64 -4.03 -11.89 3.45
C GLU A 64 -4.34 -11.30 2.08
N PHE A 65 -3.65 -11.77 1.07
CA PHE A 65 -3.94 -11.43 -0.31
C PHE A 65 -4.89 -12.44 -0.94
N LYS A 66 -6.01 -11.96 -1.45
CA LYS A 66 -6.99 -12.78 -2.14
C LYS A 66 -6.34 -13.60 -3.25
N VAL A 67 -6.70 -14.87 -3.31
CA VAL A 67 -6.23 -15.82 -4.31
C VAL A 67 -6.52 -15.28 -5.72
N PRO A 68 -5.52 -15.22 -6.60
CA PRO A 68 -5.70 -14.69 -7.95
C PRO A 68 -6.66 -15.55 -8.80
N ASN A 69 -7.17 -15.00 -9.92
CA ASN A 69 -7.85 -15.80 -10.93
C ASN A 69 -6.89 -16.82 -11.58
N LEU A 70 -7.43 -17.81 -12.29
CA LEU A 70 -6.67 -18.96 -12.78
C LEU A 70 -5.42 -18.56 -13.60
N VAL A 71 -5.55 -17.60 -14.53
CA VAL A 71 -4.42 -17.11 -15.33
C VAL A 71 -3.33 -16.50 -14.44
N ASN A 72 -3.73 -15.63 -13.51
CA ASN A 72 -2.77 -15.02 -12.60
C ASN A 72 -2.17 -16.04 -11.60
N LYS A 73 -2.88 -17.11 -11.24
CA LYS A 73 -2.32 -18.20 -10.41
C LYS A 73 -1.09 -18.80 -11.07
N ILE A 74 -1.14 -19.06 -12.39
CA ILE A 74 -0.02 -19.61 -13.17
C ILE A 74 1.13 -18.59 -13.24
N VAL A 75 0.81 -17.33 -13.56
CA VAL A 75 1.81 -16.25 -13.63
C VAL A 75 2.56 -16.07 -12.31
N TYR A 76 1.86 -16.04 -11.16
CA TYR A 76 2.50 -15.94 -9.86
C TYR A 76 3.22 -17.22 -9.43
N ARG A 77 2.84 -18.37 -9.98
CA ARG A 77 3.53 -19.61 -9.67
C ARG A 77 4.92 -19.69 -10.29
N PHE A 78 5.07 -19.19 -11.54
CA PHE A 78 6.26 -19.44 -12.34
C PHE A 78 7.05 -18.19 -12.74
N PHE A 79 6.39 -17.03 -12.86
CA PHE A 79 6.99 -15.87 -13.52
C PHE A 79 7.06 -14.60 -12.67
N ARG A 80 6.29 -14.51 -11.59
CA ARG A 80 6.21 -13.27 -10.83
C ARG A 80 6.13 -13.53 -9.33
N LYS A 81 6.95 -12.81 -8.55
CA LYS A 81 6.85 -12.77 -7.10
C LYS A 81 5.43 -12.42 -6.65
N SER A 82 4.94 -13.07 -5.59
CA SER A 82 3.62 -12.80 -5.03
C SER A 82 3.51 -11.37 -4.51
N LYS A 83 2.28 -10.94 -4.20
CA LYS A 83 2.09 -9.65 -3.54
C LYS A 83 2.68 -9.64 -2.14
N ALA A 84 2.61 -10.75 -1.41
CA ALA A 84 3.17 -10.90 -0.06
C ALA A 84 4.70 -10.78 -0.09
N GLU A 85 5.37 -11.56 -0.96
CA GLU A 85 6.82 -11.49 -1.14
C GLU A 85 7.27 -10.10 -1.56
N ARG A 86 6.56 -9.46 -2.52
CA ARG A 86 6.91 -8.09 -2.94
C ARG A 86 6.75 -7.10 -1.81
N SER A 87 5.66 -7.17 -1.03
CA SER A 87 5.47 -6.28 0.12
C SER A 87 6.61 -6.39 1.11
N PHE A 88 7.03 -7.63 1.43
CA PHE A 88 8.15 -7.89 2.33
C PHE A 88 9.47 -7.34 1.80
N LEU A 89 9.82 -7.65 0.55
CA LEU A 89 11.08 -7.20 -0.06
C LEU A 89 11.13 -5.68 -0.23
N TYR A 90 10.01 -5.07 -0.62
CA TYR A 90 9.92 -3.63 -0.81
C TYR A 90 9.97 -2.89 0.53
N ALA A 91 9.35 -3.42 1.59
CA ALA A 91 9.48 -2.87 2.93
C ALA A 91 10.96 -2.84 3.39
N LYS A 92 11.69 -3.95 3.21
CA LYS A 92 13.14 -3.99 3.52
C LYS A 92 13.92 -2.96 2.70
N ARG A 93 13.60 -2.81 1.41
CA ARG A 93 14.27 -1.83 0.54
C ARG A 93 13.98 -0.39 0.96
N LEU A 94 12.73 -0.08 1.33
CA LEU A 94 12.34 1.23 1.85
C LEU A 94 13.11 1.58 3.12
N LEU A 95 13.11 0.70 4.11
CA LEU A 95 13.81 0.91 5.37
C LEU A 95 15.32 1.12 5.16
N LYS A 96 15.93 0.36 4.23
CA LYS A 96 17.35 0.56 3.86
C LYS A 96 17.60 1.94 3.23
N ALA A 97 16.62 2.51 2.54
CA ALA A 97 16.67 3.86 1.96
C ALA A 97 16.25 4.96 2.95
N GLY A 98 16.03 4.66 4.22
CA GLY A 98 15.57 5.61 5.23
C GLY A 98 14.10 6.03 5.06
N ILE A 99 13.32 5.29 4.28
CA ILE A 99 11.89 5.53 4.08
C ILE A 99 11.09 4.64 5.03
N LEU A 100 10.26 5.25 5.86
CA LEU A 100 9.54 4.54 6.90
C LEU A 100 8.36 3.72 6.35
N THR A 101 8.21 2.53 6.91
CA THR A 101 7.07 1.62 6.73
C THR A 101 6.98 0.73 7.98
N PRO A 102 5.83 0.14 8.32
CA PRO A 102 5.76 -0.84 9.39
C PRO A 102 6.82 -1.93 9.19
N THR A 103 7.54 -2.29 10.26
CA THR A 103 8.64 -3.25 10.20
C THR A 103 8.16 -4.58 9.60
N PRO A 104 8.73 -5.03 8.47
CA PRO A 104 8.38 -6.31 7.88
C PRO A 104 8.91 -7.45 8.75
N GLU A 105 8.05 -8.40 9.08
CA GLU A 105 8.40 -9.55 9.92
C GLU A 105 8.48 -10.84 9.12
N ALA A 106 7.47 -11.09 8.26
CA ALA A 106 7.44 -12.32 7.48
C ALA A 106 6.57 -12.22 6.23
N PHE A 107 6.69 -13.23 5.37
CA PHE A 107 5.66 -13.59 4.41
C PHE A 107 5.48 -15.11 4.36
N VAL A 108 4.25 -15.53 4.03
CA VAL A 108 3.87 -16.93 3.85
C VAL A 108 3.17 -17.09 2.50
N GLU A 109 3.51 -18.14 1.76
CA GLU A 109 2.91 -18.48 0.48
C GLU A 109 2.55 -19.95 0.41
N TYR A 110 1.33 -20.24 -0.01
CA TYR A 110 0.86 -21.59 -0.28
C TYR A 110 0.86 -21.84 -1.79
N LYS A 111 1.50 -22.91 -2.22
CA LYS A 111 1.65 -23.27 -3.64
C LYS A 111 1.27 -24.73 -3.87
N SER A 112 0.55 -25.00 -4.95
CA SER A 112 0.38 -26.35 -5.48
C SER A 112 1.42 -26.62 -6.57
N ALA A 113 1.42 -27.84 -7.17
CA ALA A 113 2.32 -28.16 -8.29
C ALA A 113 2.19 -27.15 -9.44
N PHE A 114 0.98 -26.72 -9.76
CA PHE A 114 0.68 -25.93 -10.96
C PHE A 114 0.09 -24.52 -10.66
N THR A 115 -0.34 -24.26 -9.44
CA THR A 115 -1.05 -23.03 -9.12
C THR A 115 -0.53 -22.37 -7.84
N PHE A 116 -0.76 -21.05 -7.76
CA PHE A 116 -0.51 -20.24 -6.58
C PHE A 116 -1.79 -20.13 -5.74
N GLY A 117 -1.67 -20.31 -4.42
CA GLY A 117 -2.77 -20.23 -3.46
C GLY A 117 -2.83 -18.93 -2.70
N SER A 118 -3.12 -19.00 -1.40
CA SER A 118 -3.12 -17.86 -0.48
C SER A 118 -1.71 -17.36 -0.22
N SER A 119 -1.57 -16.10 0.11
CA SER A 119 -0.32 -15.52 0.58
C SER A 119 -0.58 -14.44 1.61
N TYR A 120 0.32 -14.36 2.60
CA TYR A 120 0.21 -13.48 3.76
C TYR A 120 1.47 -12.64 3.88
N TYR A 121 1.31 -11.34 4.10
CA TYR A 121 2.38 -10.44 4.48
C TYR A 121 2.18 -10.02 5.92
N ILE A 122 3.22 -10.11 6.72
CA ILE A 122 3.21 -9.85 8.16
C ILE A 122 4.18 -8.69 8.45
N SER A 123 3.70 -7.69 9.16
CA SER A 123 4.51 -6.60 9.71
C SER A 123 4.15 -6.34 11.16
N LYS A 124 5.01 -5.64 11.90
CA LYS A 124 4.64 -5.08 13.21
C LYS A 124 3.43 -4.18 13.03
N GLN A 125 2.51 -4.22 14.00
CA GLN A 125 1.42 -3.25 14.05
C GLN A 125 2.01 -1.88 14.36
N LEU A 126 1.64 -0.89 13.56
CA LEU A 126 2.00 0.51 13.78
C LEU A 126 0.77 1.26 14.28
N GLU A 127 0.91 1.92 15.42
CA GLU A 127 -0.06 2.90 15.87
C GLU A 127 0.23 4.23 15.18
N TYR A 128 -0.80 4.84 14.61
CA TYR A 128 -0.71 6.09 13.86
C TYR A 128 -1.94 6.97 14.16
N ASP A 129 -1.81 8.27 13.93
CA ASP A 129 -2.89 9.21 14.27
C ASP A 129 -3.91 9.33 13.14
N PHE A 130 -3.45 9.46 11.89
CA PHE A 130 -4.33 9.57 10.72
C PHE A 130 -3.57 9.21 9.43
N THR A 131 -4.26 9.30 8.30
CA THR A 131 -3.66 9.12 6.97
C THR A 131 -3.75 10.42 6.16
N ILE A 132 -3.04 10.51 5.04
CA ILE A 132 -3.15 11.65 4.12
C ILE A 132 -4.61 11.89 3.68
N ARG A 133 -5.49 10.90 3.78
CA ARG A 133 -6.92 11.06 3.47
C ARG A 133 -7.58 12.16 4.29
N LYS A 134 -7.20 12.32 5.57
CA LYS A 134 -7.73 13.40 6.41
C LYS A 134 -7.48 14.76 5.77
N LEU A 135 -6.29 15.01 5.20
CA LEU A 135 -5.95 16.27 4.55
C LEU A 135 -6.70 16.48 3.21
N VAL A 136 -7.02 15.38 2.50
CA VAL A 136 -7.83 15.46 1.27
C VAL A 136 -9.29 15.79 1.59
N ASP A 137 -9.81 15.28 2.70
CA ASP A 137 -11.21 15.39 3.06
C ASP A 137 -11.49 16.65 3.91
N ASP A 138 -10.51 17.12 4.71
CA ASP A 138 -10.66 18.25 5.65
C ASP A 138 -9.48 19.24 5.53
N PRO A 139 -9.66 20.36 4.82
CA PRO A 139 -8.64 21.40 4.69
C PRO A 139 -8.51 22.28 5.94
N THR A 140 -9.40 22.13 6.92
CA THR A 140 -9.40 22.93 8.16
C THR A 140 -8.70 22.22 9.32
N CYS A 141 -8.12 21.05 9.08
CA CYS A 141 -7.41 20.33 10.14
C CYS A 141 -6.18 21.12 10.60
N ASP A 142 -5.90 21.02 11.90
CA ASP A 142 -4.75 21.69 12.50
C ASP A 142 -3.45 21.38 11.76
N ASP A 143 -2.60 22.40 11.62
CA ASP A 143 -1.27 22.31 11.00
C ASP A 143 -1.26 21.80 9.55
N TYR A 144 -2.37 21.96 8.84
CA TYR A 144 -2.61 21.45 7.49
C TYR A 144 -1.47 21.74 6.50
N ASP A 145 -1.06 23.02 6.40
CA ASP A 145 -0.03 23.46 5.44
C ASP A 145 1.33 22.80 5.75
N ASN A 146 1.74 22.81 7.00
CA ASN A 146 2.99 22.21 7.43
C ASN A 146 3.02 20.69 7.19
N ILE A 147 1.92 19.99 7.48
CA ILE A 147 1.82 18.54 7.21
C ILE A 147 1.96 18.27 5.71
N LEU A 148 1.31 19.04 4.85
CA LEU A 148 1.42 18.88 3.39
C LEU A 148 2.82 19.17 2.87
N ARG A 149 3.48 20.22 3.38
CA ARG A 149 4.88 20.52 3.01
C ARG A 149 5.81 19.39 3.41
N LYS A 150 5.72 18.89 4.64
CA LYS A 150 6.50 17.75 5.11
C LYS A 150 6.20 16.47 4.32
N PHE A 151 4.95 16.23 3.96
CA PHE A 151 4.56 15.13 3.08
C PHE A 151 5.14 15.28 1.67
N THR A 152 5.21 16.51 1.15
CA THR A 152 5.83 16.78 -0.14
C THR A 152 7.34 16.50 -0.10
N GLN A 153 8.02 16.94 0.95
CA GLN A 153 9.43 16.62 1.20
C GLN A 153 9.66 15.11 1.33
N PHE A 154 8.75 14.40 2.01
CA PHE A 154 8.79 12.95 2.09
C PHE A 154 8.64 12.30 0.70
N THR A 155 7.70 12.77 -0.13
CA THR A 155 7.50 12.28 -1.50
C THR A 155 8.70 12.60 -2.40
N TYR A 156 9.29 13.78 -2.25
CA TYR A 156 10.54 14.14 -2.93
C TYR A 156 11.67 13.16 -2.59
N ARG A 157 11.84 12.81 -1.31
CA ARG A 157 12.83 11.79 -0.90
C ARG A 157 12.58 10.42 -1.52
N LEU A 158 11.30 10.01 -1.72
CA LEU A 158 11.00 8.79 -2.49
C LEU A 158 11.57 8.90 -3.90
N HIS A 159 11.31 10.00 -4.59
CA HIS A 159 11.73 10.21 -5.97
C HIS A 159 13.25 10.27 -6.11
N GLU A 160 13.96 10.94 -5.18
CA GLU A 160 15.43 11.00 -5.17
C GLU A 160 16.07 9.62 -4.93
N ASN A 161 15.43 8.76 -4.15
CA ASN A 161 15.86 7.37 -3.96
C ASN A 161 15.42 6.42 -5.10
N GLY A 162 14.88 6.97 -6.20
CA GLY A 162 14.42 6.18 -7.34
C GLY A 162 13.22 5.28 -6.99
N ILE A 163 12.40 5.66 -6.02
CA ILE A 163 11.23 4.90 -5.57
C ILE A 163 9.96 5.51 -6.18
N HIS A 164 9.39 4.81 -7.16
CA HIS A 164 8.09 5.17 -7.73
C HIS A 164 6.98 4.38 -7.07
N PHE A 165 6.29 4.97 -6.10
CA PHE A 165 5.17 4.34 -5.41
C PHE A 165 3.90 4.41 -6.28
N LEU A 166 3.64 3.36 -7.05
CA LEU A 166 2.55 3.31 -8.03
C LEU A 166 1.14 3.34 -7.40
N ASP A 167 1.01 3.12 -6.12
CA ASP A 167 -0.26 3.19 -5.38
C ASP A 167 -0.27 4.28 -4.32
N HIS A 168 0.28 5.45 -4.68
CA HIS A 168 0.40 6.63 -3.83
C HIS A 168 -0.98 7.29 -3.58
N SER A 169 -1.90 6.52 -3.03
CA SER A 169 -3.27 6.97 -2.71
C SER A 169 -3.36 7.51 -1.28
N PRO A 170 -4.35 8.36 -0.96
CA PRO A 170 -4.44 9.03 0.34
C PRO A 170 -4.47 8.11 1.56
N GLY A 171 -4.98 6.87 1.41
CA GLY A 171 -5.02 5.89 2.49
C GLY A 171 -3.74 5.08 2.68
N ASN A 172 -2.75 5.21 1.79
CA ASN A 172 -1.55 4.38 1.79
C ASN A 172 -0.32 5.07 2.42
N THR A 173 -0.51 6.25 2.99
CA THR A 173 0.49 6.91 3.84
C THR A 173 -0.14 7.20 5.20
N LEU A 174 0.40 6.52 6.22
CA LEU A 174 0.02 6.72 7.61
C LEU A 174 0.87 7.85 8.19
N ILE A 175 0.28 8.67 9.04
CA ILE A 175 0.94 9.80 9.70
C ILE A 175 0.93 9.57 11.19
N LYS A 176 2.09 9.68 11.80
CA LYS A 176 2.27 9.67 13.24
C LYS A 176 2.88 11.00 13.69
N LYS A 177 2.22 11.67 14.62
CA LYS A 177 2.74 12.88 15.25
C LYS A 177 3.75 12.50 16.34
N GLU A 178 4.92 13.07 16.31
CA GLU A 178 5.97 12.88 17.32
C GLU A 178 6.46 14.24 17.81
N GLY A 179 5.91 14.71 18.93
CA GLY A 179 6.11 16.09 19.40
C GLY A 179 5.53 17.09 18.39
N ASP A 180 6.39 17.99 17.90
CA ASP A 180 6.04 19.00 16.88
C ASP A 180 6.34 18.53 15.44
N ASP A 181 6.71 17.26 15.24
CA ASP A 181 7.04 16.72 13.93
C ASP A 181 6.08 15.60 13.51
N TYR A 182 6.11 15.26 12.21
CA TYR A 182 5.28 14.24 11.59
C TYR A 182 6.15 13.18 10.89
N LYS A 183 5.87 11.92 11.16
CA LYS A 183 6.48 10.78 10.49
C LYS A 183 5.48 10.16 9.51
N PHE A 184 5.96 9.87 8.31
CA PHE A 184 5.14 9.31 7.24
C PHE A 184 5.56 7.87 6.97
N TYR A 185 4.61 6.94 7.05
CA TYR A 185 4.85 5.51 6.86
C TYR A 185 4.05 5.01 5.65
N LEU A 186 4.73 4.39 4.69
CA LEU A 186 4.05 3.79 3.54
C LEU A 186 3.49 2.41 3.87
N VAL A 187 2.27 2.14 3.39
CA VAL A 187 1.63 0.81 3.46
C VAL A 187 1.09 0.41 2.09
N ASP A 188 0.66 -0.84 1.94
CA ASP A 188 0.24 -1.45 0.66
C ASP A 188 1.32 -1.44 -0.44
N LEU A 189 2.50 -1.90 -0.08
CA LEU A 189 3.76 -1.74 -0.82
C LEU A 189 3.88 -2.60 -2.09
N ASN A 190 2.92 -3.48 -2.39
CA ASN A 190 3.06 -4.48 -3.46
C ASN A 190 3.14 -3.92 -4.89
N ARG A 191 3.04 -2.58 -5.06
CA ARG A 191 3.08 -1.87 -6.34
C ARG A 191 4.07 -0.72 -6.30
N MET A 192 5.32 -1.03 -6.56
CA MET A 192 6.41 -0.05 -6.66
C MET A 192 7.29 -0.39 -7.86
N ASP A 193 7.84 0.63 -8.49
CA ASP A 193 8.98 0.53 -9.39
C ASP A 193 10.19 1.21 -8.76
N PHE A 194 11.36 0.70 -9.07
CA PHE A 194 12.63 1.20 -8.55
C PHE A 194 13.52 1.58 -9.72
N LYS A 195 13.51 2.88 -10.06
CA LYS A 195 14.23 3.46 -11.19
C LYS A 195 14.39 4.96 -11.00
N THR A 196 15.27 5.58 -11.76
CA THR A 196 15.28 7.05 -11.86
C THR A 196 13.96 7.52 -12.49
N LEU A 197 13.29 8.47 -11.83
CA LEU A 197 12.02 9.02 -12.30
C LEU A 197 12.28 10.26 -13.16
N SER A 198 11.62 10.33 -14.30
CA SER A 198 11.57 11.56 -15.10
C SER A 198 10.75 12.64 -14.36
N TYR A 199 10.91 13.90 -14.77
CA TYR A 199 10.15 15.03 -14.25
C TYR A 199 8.64 14.76 -14.27
N ASP A 200 8.12 14.30 -15.38
CA ASP A 200 6.70 13.98 -15.55
C ASP A 200 6.23 12.84 -14.64
N GLU A 201 7.01 11.80 -14.46
CA GLU A 201 6.66 10.68 -13.58
C GLU A 201 6.58 11.13 -12.12
N ARG A 202 7.47 12.03 -11.69
CA ARG A 202 7.46 12.61 -10.35
C ARG A 202 6.17 13.39 -10.11
N LEU A 203 5.80 14.30 -11.02
CA LEU A 203 4.60 15.12 -10.87
C LEU A 203 3.31 14.31 -11.04
N ALA A 204 3.27 13.36 -11.96
CA ALA A 204 2.14 12.44 -12.13
C ALA A 204 1.89 11.55 -10.90
N ASN A 205 2.91 11.31 -10.07
CA ASN A 205 2.76 10.50 -8.87
C ASN A 205 1.81 11.13 -7.85
N PHE A 206 1.74 12.46 -7.76
CA PHE A 206 0.80 13.19 -6.92
C PHE A 206 -0.66 13.09 -7.37
N ALA A 207 -0.92 12.81 -8.65
CA ALA A 207 -2.27 12.73 -9.18
C ALA A 207 -3.12 11.62 -8.50
N ARG A 208 -2.48 10.58 -7.96
CA ARG A 208 -3.18 9.49 -7.26
C ARG A 208 -3.71 9.87 -5.88
N LEU A 209 -3.26 10.98 -5.33
CA LEU A 209 -3.83 11.57 -4.13
C LEU A 209 -5.22 12.15 -4.40
N SER A 210 -5.55 12.42 -5.67
CA SER A 210 -6.76 13.18 -6.08
C SER A 210 -6.85 14.52 -5.36
N PRO A 211 -5.77 15.33 -5.41
CA PRO A 211 -5.67 16.56 -4.63
C PRO A 211 -6.75 17.55 -5.05
N LYS A 212 -7.28 18.29 -4.09
CA LYS A 212 -8.11 19.48 -4.32
C LYS A 212 -7.21 20.66 -4.69
N ASP A 213 -7.78 21.73 -5.24
CA ASP A 213 -7.00 22.88 -5.72
C ASP A 213 -6.12 23.50 -4.64
N TYR A 214 -6.65 23.67 -3.42
CA TYR A 214 -5.89 24.20 -2.28
C TYR A 214 -4.74 23.27 -1.84
N MET A 215 -4.96 21.96 -1.92
CA MET A 215 -3.92 20.96 -1.63
C MET A 215 -2.84 20.99 -2.73
N LEU A 216 -3.27 21.09 -4.00
CA LEU A 216 -2.37 21.15 -5.14
C LEU A 216 -1.45 22.37 -5.06
N GLU A 217 -1.97 23.51 -4.59
CA GLU A 217 -1.19 24.74 -4.37
C GLU A 217 0.00 24.49 -3.46
N VAL A 218 -0.25 23.93 -2.27
CA VAL A 218 0.81 23.68 -1.28
C VAL A 218 1.80 22.62 -1.77
N LEU A 219 1.30 21.53 -2.37
CA LEU A 219 2.15 20.45 -2.90
C LEU A 219 3.07 20.95 -4.01
N SER A 220 2.54 21.77 -4.94
CA SER A 220 3.32 22.29 -6.07
C SER A 220 4.33 23.35 -5.65
N ASP A 221 3.96 24.25 -4.73
CA ASP A 221 4.86 25.28 -4.19
C ASP A 221 6.07 24.62 -3.50
N GLU A 222 5.82 23.69 -2.59
CA GLU A 222 6.91 23.00 -1.88
C GLU A 222 7.77 22.15 -2.83
N TYR A 223 7.13 21.41 -3.76
CA TYR A 223 7.88 20.58 -4.68
C TYR A 223 8.72 21.40 -5.66
N ALA A 224 8.21 22.54 -6.12
CA ALA A 224 8.94 23.46 -6.99
C ALA A 224 10.23 23.98 -6.33
N LYS A 225 10.15 24.36 -5.04
CA LYS A 225 11.32 24.76 -4.24
C LYS A 225 12.36 23.64 -4.16
N LEU A 226 11.92 22.41 -3.90
CA LEU A 226 12.80 21.25 -3.73
C LEU A 226 13.55 20.86 -5.02
N ILE A 227 12.94 21.08 -6.20
CA ILE A 227 13.56 20.74 -7.49
C ILE A 227 14.15 21.95 -8.23
N GLY A 228 14.08 23.17 -7.65
CA GLY A 228 14.61 24.40 -8.25
C GLY A 228 13.89 24.82 -9.53
N LYS A 229 12.56 24.66 -9.61
CA LYS A 229 11.74 25.02 -10.75
C LYS A 229 10.75 26.14 -10.42
N PRO A 230 10.27 26.93 -11.42
CA PRO A 230 9.19 27.90 -11.20
C PRO A 230 7.92 27.21 -10.68
N HIS A 231 7.28 27.82 -9.69
CA HIS A 231 6.06 27.28 -9.08
C HIS A 231 4.95 27.05 -10.12
N ASP A 232 4.70 28.04 -10.99
CA ASP A 232 3.62 27.97 -11.99
C ASP A 232 3.83 26.78 -12.95
N GLU A 233 5.07 26.53 -13.40
CA GLU A 233 5.41 25.37 -14.26
C GLU A 233 5.03 24.05 -13.57
N VAL A 234 5.42 23.90 -12.31
CA VAL A 234 5.17 22.68 -11.54
C VAL A 234 3.68 22.50 -11.26
N LYS A 235 2.99 23.58 -10.89
CA LYS A 235 1.55 23.59 -10.60
C LYS A 235 0.72 23.21 -11.82
N GLU A 236 0.96 23.86 -12.95
CA GLU A 236 0.26 23.55 -14.22
C GLU A 236 0.47 22.08 -14.61
N ARG A 237 1.69 21.58 -14.47
CA ARG A 237 2.00 20.20 -14.81
C ARG A 237 1.35 19.19 -13.86
N MET A 238 1.35 19.45 -12.54
CA MET A 238 0.62 18.63 -11.57
C MET A 238 -0.89 18.65 -11.83
N LEU A 239 -1.46 19.81 -12.14
CA LEU A 239 -2.88 19.97 -12.47
C LEU A 239 -3.24 19.14 -13.72
N PHE A 240 -2.43 19.23 -14.77
CA PHE A 240 -2.60 18.42 -15.98
C PHE A 240 -2.68 16.91 -15.66
N PHE A 241 -1.76 16.39 -14.85
CA PHE A 241 -1.77 14.98 -14.48
C PHE A 241 -2.96 14.61 -13.59
N SER A 242 -3.37 15.47 -12.68
CA SER A 242 -4.55 15.28 -11.81
C SER A 242 -5.84 15.21 -12.63
N GLN A 243 -6.02 16.11 -13.59
CA GLN A 243 -7.15 16.09 -14.51
C GLN A 243 -7.16 14.82 -15.39
N LYS A 244 -6.00 14.47 -15.98
CA LYS A 244 -5.83 13.26 -16.79
C LYS A 244 -6.16 11.99 -15.99
N PHE A 245 -5.72 11.91 -14.74
CA PHE A 245 -6.03 10.81 -13.84
C PHE A 245 -7.53 10.73 -13.54
N SER A 246 -8.16 11.85 -13.17
CA SER A 246 -9.60 11.94 -12.91
C SER A 246 -10.44 11.51 -14.10
N LEU A 247 -10.12 12.00 -15.30
CA LEU A 247 -10.80 11.61 -16.53
C LEU A 247 -10.65 10.12 -16.84
N SER A 248 -9.45 9.56 -16.66
CA SER A 248 -9.21 8.13 -16.86
C SER A 248 -9.99 7.28 -15.87
N PHE A 249 -10.09 7.73 -14.63
CA PHE A 249 -10.86 7.07 -13.58
C PHE A 249 -12.37 7.09 -13.90
N LYS A 250 -12.92 8.26 -14.29
CA LYS A 250 -14.33 8.41 -14.71
C LYS A 250 -14.66 7.50 -15.90
N LYS A 251 -13.80 7.47 -16.94
CA LYS A 251 -13.97 6.58 -18.08
C LYS A 251 -14.00 5.10 -17.69
N LYS A 252 -13.08 4.69 -16.80
CA LYS A 252 -13.02 3.32 -16.31
C LYS A 252 -14.26 2.93 -15.48
N GLU A 253 -14.76 3.82 -14.64
CA GLU A 253 -15.99 3.57 -13.88
C GLU A 253 -17.23 3.53 -14.78
N ALA A 254 -17.32 4.43 -15.78
CA ALA A 254 -18.39 4.40 -16.79
C ALA A 254 -18.37 3.08 -17.58
N PHE A 255 -17.19 2.63 -18.01
CA PHE A 255 -17.02 1.34 -18.68
C PHE A 255 -17.46 0.18 -17.79
N LYS A 256 -17.03 0.14 -16.54
CA LYS A 256 -17.46 -0.90 -15.59
C LYS A 256 -18.99 -0.90 -15.39
N ARG A 257 -19.59 0.27 -15.24
CA ARG A 257 -21.04 0.42 -15.09
C ARG A 257 -21.79 -0.08 -16.32
N LYS A 258 -21.26 0.20 -17.52
CA LYS A 258 -21.89 -0.20 -18.80
C LYS A 258 -21.79 -1.71 -19.05
N TYR A 259 -20.61 -2.32 -18.81
CA TYR A 259 -20.31 -3.70 -19.20
C TYR A 259 -20.30 -4.72 -18.07
N PHE A 260 -20.37 -4.28 -16.81
CA PHE A 260 -20.37 -5.15 -15.63
C PHE A 260 -21.48 -4.80 -14.64
N PHE A 261 -22.62 -4.31 -15.16
CA PHE A 261 -23.77 -3.90 -14.35
C PHE A 261 -24.34 -5.03 -13.46
N TRP A 262 -24.15 -6.31 -13.84
CA TRP A 262 -24.57 -7.48 -13.06
C TRP A 262 -23.65 -7.78 -11.85
N ARG A 263 -22.46 -7.20 -11.81
CA ARG A 263 -21.61 -7.26 -10.61
C ARG A 263 -22.14 -6.28 -9.58
N LYS A 264 -23.20 -6.69 -8.84
CA LYS A 264 -23.71 -5.89 -7.71
C LYS A 264 -22.54 -5.41 -6.85
N LYS A 265 -22.49 -4.10 -6.58
CA LYS A 265 -21.72 -3.58 -5.44
C LYS A 265 -22.30 -4.28 -4.21
N LYS A 266 -21.57 -5.22 -3.63
CA LYS A 266 -21.84 -5.65 -2.26
C LYS A 266 -21.46 -4.45 -1.39
N HIS A 267 -22.48 -3.75 -0.91
CA HIS A 267 -22.35 -2.73 0.13
C HIS A 267 -22.04 -3.40 1.45
#